data_66fbd3322096bf4092534e519d08d0c7
#
_entry.id   66fbd3322096bf4092534e519d08d0c7
#
_cell.length_a   1.000
_cell.length_b   1.000
_cell.length_c   1.000
_cell.angle_alpha   90.00
_cell.angle_beta   90.00
_cell.angle_gamma   90.00
#
_symmetry.space_group_name_H-M   'P 1'
#
loop_
_entity.id
_entity.type
_entity.pdbx_description
1 polymer ?
#
loop_
_entity_poly.entity_id
_entity_poly.type
_entity_poly.pdbx_seq_one_letter_code
_entity_poly.pdbx_strand_id
1 'polypeptide(L)'
;MKWLLSRFFMKKYMEKKQEVWYNMDFIEAAPLSFSQLNETIRSAGPDCRVCGCLGQRFIAAGMNGKRIIIDGIPGNALGAYLNGAEITVNGNAQDAVGDTMSAGRIVIHGSVGDAAGYAMRGGEIYIEGNAGYRAGIHMKAYQEHKPVLVIGGRAGSFLGEYQAGGLIVVLSLHTDGRPVVGYFPCTGMHGGKMVFRGDVSNIPFPPQVTSRPATEEDMAEFAPYVREYCRLFHLDPEQLLRDAYTVITPDSKNPYQQMYVAN
;
A
#
# COMPACT_ATOMS: atom_id res chain seq x y z
N MET A 1 -15.54 -38.57 12.51
CA MET A 1 -16.37 -37.53 11.87
C MET A 1 -15.61 -36.21 11.56
N LYS A 2 -14.82 -35.64 12.46
CA LYS A 2 -14.00 -34.41 12.20
C LYS A 2 -12.98 -34.57 11.05
N TRP A 3 -12.40 -35.76 10.85
CA TRP A 3 -11.37 -36.01 9.84
C TRP A 3 -11.92 -36.10 8.40
N LEU A 4 -13.15 -36.56 8.24
CA LEU A 4 -13.86 -36.61 6.94
C LEU A 4 -14.33 -35.22 6.48
N LEU A 5 -14.75 -34.36 7.41
CA LEU A 5 -15.11 -32.96 7.12
C LEU A 5 -13.89 -32.14 6.68
N SER A 6 -12.74 -32.34 7.32
CA SER A 6 -11.47 -31.66 6.93
C SER A 6 -11.03 -32.04 5.52
N ARG A 7 -11.13 -33.32 5.15
CA ARG A 7 -10.81 -33.79 3.78
C ARG A 7 -11.77 -33.24 2.73
N PHE A 8 -13.06 -33.16 3.06
CA PHE A 8 -14.08 -32.62 2.16
C PHE A 8 -13.88 -31.10 1.93
N PHE A 9 -13.55 -30.34 2.98
CA PHE A 9 -13.22 -28.92 2.88
C PHE A 9 -11.94 -28.69 2.09
N MET A 10 -10.89 -29.48 2.33
CA MET A 10 -9.63 -29.40 1.58
C MET A 10 -9.82 -29.75 0.09
N LYS A 11 -10.62 -30.77 -0.22
CA LYS A 11 -10.92 -31.15 -1.60
C LYS A 11 -11.69 -30.03 -2.33
N LYS A 12 -12.71 -29.45 -1.70
CA LYS A 12 -13.50 -28.34 -2.24
C LYS A 12 -12.66 -27.06 -2.38
N TYR A 13 -11.73 -26.83 -1.45
CA TYR A 13 -10.77 -25.73 -1.52
C TYR A 13 -9.78 -25.90 -2.68
N MET A 14 -9.28 -27.12 -2.90
CA MET A 14 -8.37 -27.43 -4.01
C MET A 14 -9.09 -27.40 -5.36
N GLU A 15 -10.33 -27.88 -5.44
CA GLU A 15 -11.17 -27.78 -6.63
C GLU A 15 -11.45 -26.32 -6.98
N LYS A 16 -11.79 -25.48 -5.98
CA LYS A 16 -12.00 -24.03 -6.17
C LYS A 16 -10.72 -23.29 -6.57
N LYS A 17 -9.55 -23.71 -6.07
CA LYS A 17 -8.26 -23.21 -6.55
C LYS A 17 -8.00 -23.65 -8.00
N GLN A 18 -8.27 -24.88 -8.35
CA GLN A 18 -8.14 -25.38 -9.73
C GLN A 18 -9.08 -24.64 -10.69
N GLU A 19 -10.34 -24.39 -10.33
CA GLU A 19 -11.28 -23.60 -11.16
C GLU A 19 -10.81 -22.16 -11.37
N VAL A 20 -10.21 -21.54 -10.36
CA VAL A 20 -9.62 -20.16 -10.48
C VAL A 20 -8.44 -20.15 -11.45
N TRP A 21 -7.65 -21.21 -11.52
CA TRP A 21 -6.55 -21.33 -12.48
C TRP A 21 -7.03 -21.63 -13.91
N TYR A 22 -8.16 -22.31 -14.09
CA TYR A 22 -8.72 -22.67 -15.40
C TYR A 22 -9.28 -21.45 -16.16
N ASN A 23 -9.64 -20.37 -15.47
CA ASN A 23 -10.25 -19.18 -16.08
C ASN A 23 -9.32 -17.95 -16.06
N MET A 24 -8.04 -18.11 -15.78
CA MET A 24 -7.09 -17.00 -15.72
C MET A 24 -6.32 -16.88 -17.04
N ASP A 25 -6.35 -15.71 -17.65
CA ASP A 25 -5.56 -15.43 -18.85
C ASP A 25 -4.09 -15.22 -18.50
N PHE A 26 -3.20 -15.92 -19.20
CA PHE A 26 -1.74 -15.79 -19.04
C PHE A 26 -1.19 -14.87 -20.14
N ILE A 27 -0.44 -13.84 -19.70
CA ILE A 27 0.13 -12.81 -20.58
C ILE A 27 1.64 -12.79 -20.38
N GLU A 28 2.40 -13.08 -21.43
CA GLU A 28 3.86 -12.95 -21.41
C GLU A 28 4.25 -11.50 -21.66
N ALA A 29 4.91 -10.86 -20.70
CA ALA A 29 5.24 -9.44 -20.75
C ALA A 29 6.49 -9.14 -21.57
N ALA A 30 7.46 -10.05 -21.62
CA ALA A 30 8.79 -9.79 -22.17
C ALA A 30 8.78 -9.26 -23.63
N PRO A 31 7.97 -9.78 -24.57
CA PRO A 31 7.97 -9.29 -25.94
C PRO A 31 7.13 -8.01 -26.14
N LEU A 32 6.39 -7.56 -25.12
CA LEU A 32 5.42 -6.48 -25.25
C LEU A 32 6.00 -5.14 -24.80
N SER A 33 5.75 -4.09 -25.58
CA SER A 33 5.87 -2.73 -25.10
C SER A 33 4.84 -2.48 -24.00
N PHE A 34 5.05 -1.43 -23.18
CA PHE A 34 4.12 -1.09 -22.10
C PHE A 34 2.68 -0.80 -22.61
N SER A 35 2.54 -0.21 -23.79
CA SER A 35 1.24 0.06 -24.40
C SER A 35 0.56 -1.23 -24.82
N GLN A 36 1.27 -2.13 -25.51
CA GLN A 36 0.74 -3.43 -25.93
C GLN A 36 0.35 -4.28 -24.72
N LEU A 37 1.18 -4.30 -23.67
CA LEU A 37 0.88 -5.04 -22.44
C LEU A 37 -0.42 -4.53 -21.80
N ASN A 38 -0.60 -3.22 -21.67
CA ASN A 38 -1.82 -2.65 -21.10
C ASN A 38 -3.06 -2.95 -21.97
N GLU A 39 -2.93 -2.91 -23.27
CA GLU A 39 -4.04 -3.27 -24.18
C GLU A 39 -4.40 -4.74 -24.07
N THR A 40 -3.39 -5.62 -23.99
CA THR A 40 -3.62 -7.05 -23.78
C THR A 40 -4.31 -7.31 -22.43
N ILE A 41 -3.88 -6.66 -21.35
CA ILE A 41 -4.55 -6.77 -20.05
C ILE A 41 -6.00 -6.27 -20.12
N ARG A 42 -6.27 -5.15 -20.82
CA ARG A 42 -7.65 -4.65 -20.97
C ARG A 42 -8.56 -5.62 -21.71
N SER A 43 -8.03 -6.26 -22.75
CA SER A 43 -8.77 -7.21 -23.60
C SER A 43 -8.93 -8.59 -22.96
N ALA A 44 -8.09 -8.94 -21.98
CA ALA A 44 -8.15 -10.17 -21.22
C ALA A 44 -9.42 -10.26 -20.37
N GLY A 45 -9.72 -11.45 -19.87
CA GLY A 45 -10.79 -11.69 -18.88
C GLY A 45 -10.60 -10.91 -17.58
N PRO A 46 -11.51 -11.04 -16.62
CA PRO A 46 -11.45 -10.34 -15.35
C PRO A 46 -10.23 -10.73 -14.51
N ASP A 47 -9.73 -11.95 -14.68
CA ASP A 47 -8.57 -12.50 -13.98
C ASP A 47 -7.44 -12.75 -14.97
N CYS A 48 -6.28 -12.12 -14.75
CA CYS A 48 -5.12 -12.36 -15.59
C CYS A 48 -3.82 -12.44 -14.79
N ARG A 49 -2.84 -13.15 -15.35
CA ARG A 49 -1.49 -13.29 -14.81
C ARG A 49 -0.47 -12.83 -15.83
N VAL A 50 0.29 -11.82 -15.46
CA VAL A 50 1.38 -11.26 -16.27
C VAL A 50 2.69 -11.93 -15.84
N CYS A 51 3.29 -12.69 -16.74
CA CYS A 51 4.54 -13.41 -16.52
C CYS A 51 5.72 -12.68 -17.15
N GLY A 52 6.92 -12.87 -16.59
CA GLY A 52 8.15 -12.33 -17.17
C GLY A 52 8.21 -10.79 -17.18
N CYS A 53 7.53 -10.13 -16.25
CA CYS A 53 7.55 -8.68 -16.13
C CYS A 53 8.94 -8.18 -15.71
N LEU A 54 9.53 -7.28 -16.49
CA LEU A 54 10.84 -6.70 -16.23
C LEU A 54 10.87 -5.22 -16.66
N GLY A 55 10.41 -4.33 -15.78
CA GLY A 55 10.50 -2.89 -15.97
C GLY A 55 9.42 -2.27 -16.87
N GLN A 56 8.41 -3.01 -17.33
CA GLN A 56 7.29 -2.42 -18.08
C GLN A 56 6.53 -1.43 -17.20
N ARG A 57 6.39 -0.20 -17.69
CA ARG A 57 5.80 0.92 -16.96
C ARG A 57 4.30 1.02 -17.14
N PHE A 58 3.62 1.75 -16.25
CA PHE A 58 2.18 2.07 -16.32
C PHE A 58 1.27 0.85 -16.40
N ILE A 59 1.71 -0.32 -15.91
CA ILE A 59 0.86 -1.52 -15.93
C ILE A 59 -0.42 -1.24 -15.14
N ALA A 60 -1.57 -1.61 -15.71
CA ALA A 60 -2.91 -1.45 -15.16
C ALA A 60 -3.32 0.01 -14.88
N ALA A 61 -2.72 0.99 -15.55
CA ALA A 61 -3.09 2.40 -15.38
C ALA A 61 -4.58 2.63 -15.69
N GLY A 62 -5.29 3.26 -14.74
CA GLY A 62 -6.72 3.59 -14.84
C GLY A 62 -7.68 2.40 -14.86
N MET A 63 -7.21 1.19 -14.55
CA MET A 63 -8.05 -0.02 -14.65
C MET A 63 -9.03 -0.17 -13.48
N ASN A 64 -10.14 -0.84 -13.78
CA ASN A 64 -11.16 -1.26 -12.83
C ASN A 64 -11.58 -2.71 -13.10
N GLY A 65 -12.28 -3.33 -12.14
CA GLY A 65 -12.97 -4.61 -12.30
C GLY A 65 -12.08 -5.80 -12.71
N LYS A 66 -10.77 -5.69 -12.55
CA LYS A 66 -9.82 -6.74 -12.88
C LYS A 66 -9.02 -7.19 -11.67
N ARG A 67 -8.62 -8.46 -11.66
CA ARG A 67 -7.64 -9.03 -10.74
C ARG A 67 -6.40 -9.44 -11.54
N ILE A 68 -5.28 -8.79 -11.25
CA ILE A 68 -4.04 -8.91 -12.00
C ILE A 68 -2.94 -9.44 -11.09
N ILE A 69 -2.37 -10.58 -11.41
CA ILE A 69 -1.19 -11.12 -10.73
C ILE A 69 0.03 -10.87 -11.62
N ILE A 70 1.08 -10.33 -11.06
CA ILE A 70 2.31 -10.00 -11.79
C ILE A 70 3.48 -10.80 -11.21
N ASP A 71 4.11 -11.61 -12.03
CA ASP A 71 5.36 -12.28 -11.72
C ASP A 71 6.52 -11.52 -12.36
N GLY A 72 7.44 -11.06 -11.51
CA GLY A 72 8.59 -10.26 -11.91
C GLY A 72 8.62 -8.89 -11.24
N ILE A 73 9.25 -7.92 -11.92
CA ILE A 73 9.47 -6.57 -11.39
C ILE A 73 8.81 -5.57 -12.32
N PRO A 74 7.57 -5.12 -12.05
CA PRO A 74 6.94 -4.05 -12.80
C PRO A 74 7.73 -2.74 -12.66
N GLY A 75 7.75 -1.98 -13.73
CA GLY A 75 8.36 -0.67 -13.81
C GLY A 75 7.55 0.43 -13.14
N ASN A 76 7.96 1.68 -13.33
CA ASN A 76 7.36 2.85 -12.71
C ASN A 76 5.87 3.00 -13.03
N ALA A 77 5.14 3.59 -12.09
CA ALA A 77 3.72 3.93 -12.21
C ALA A 77 2.79 2.71 -12.39
N LEU A 78 3.14 1.57 -11.76
CA LEU A 78 2.23 0.44 -11.62
C LEU A 78 0.93 0.90 -10.95
N GLY A 79 -0.22 0.62 -11.56
CA GLY A 79 -1.51 0.99 -11.01
C GLY A 79 -1.76 2.51 -10.91
N ALA A 80 -1.06 3.33 -11.70
CA ALA A 80 -1.35 4.76 -11.75
C ALA A 80 -2.82 5.01 -12.12
N TYR A 81 -3.50 5.91 -11.38
CA TYR A 81 -4.93 6.19 -11.55
C TYR A 81 -5.85 4.96 -11.38
N LEU A 82 -5.39 3.91 -10.69
CA LEU A 82 -6.20 2.70 -10.47
C LEU A 82 -7.56 3.06 -9.87
N ASN A 83 -8.64 2.48 -10.41
CA ASN A 83 -10.00 2.80 -10.02
C ASN A 83 -10.86 1.55 -9.76
N GLY A 84 -10.38 0.66 -8.88
CA GLY A 84 -11.15 -0.50 -8.43
C GLY A 84 -10.65 -1.86 -8.93
N ALA A 85 -9.50 -1.92 -9.63
CA ALA A 85 -8.85 -3.19 -9.90
C ALA A 85 -8.01 -3.65 -8.70
N GLU A 86 -7.68 -4.94 -8.65
CA GLU A 86 -6.78 -5.55 -7.68
C GLU A 86 -5.50 -6.02 -8.38
N ILE A 87 -4.35 -5.61 -7.85
CA ILE A 87 -3.03 -5.97 -8.37
C ILE A 87 -2.25 -6.68 -7.27
N THR A 88 -1.68 -7.83 -7.58
CA THR A 88 -0.73 -8.54 -6.71
C THR A 88 0.58 -8.71 -7.46
N VAL A 89 1.69 -8.25 -6.89
CA VAL A 89 3.03 -8.41 -7.44
C VAL A 89 3.79 -9.43 -6.60
N ASN A 90 4.24 -10.51 -7.23
CA ASN A 90 5.09 -11.54 -6.62
C ASN A 90 6.57 -11.13 -6.75
N GLY A 91 6.96 -10.09 -6.03
CA GLY A 91 8.30 -9.52 -6.05
C GLY A 91 8.33 -8.04 -5.73
N ASN A 92 9.41 -7.37 -6.10
CA ASN A 92 9.56 -5.92 -5.93
C ASN A 92 8.82 -5.16 -7.04
N ALA A 93 8.52 -3.88 -6.78
CA ALA A 93 8.06 -2.93 -7.80
C ALA A 93 8.95 -1.68 -7.80
N GLN A 94 8.98 -0.97 -8.93
CA GLN A 94 9.73 0.28 -9.08
C GLN A 94 8.98 1.48 -8.48
N ASP A 95 9.22 2.67 -8.99
CA ASP A 95 8.73 3.93 -8.41
C ASP A 95 7.26 4.20 -8.74
N ALA A 96 6.65 5.09 -7.96
CA ALA A 96 5.31 5.64 -8.16
C ALA A 96 4.18 4.57 -8.25
N VAL A 97 4.30 3.49 -7.46
CA VAL A 97 3.22 2.50 -7.33
C VAL A 97 1.96 3.16 -6.79
N GLY A 98 0.83 3.01 -7.49
CA GLY A 98 -0.46 3.57 -7.09
C GLY A 98 -0.54 5.10 -7.16
N ASP A 99 0.27 5.73 -8.05
CA ASP A 99 0.19 7.18 -8.30
C ASP A 99 -1.25 7.59 -8.63
N THR A 100 -1.78 8.56 -7.89
CA THR A 100 -3.13 9.13 -8.05
C THR A 100 -4.26 8.08 -8.05
N MET A 101 -4.03 6.92 -7.43
CA MET A 101 -5.02 5.86 -7.27
C MET A 101 -6.26 6.38 -6.53
N SER A 102 -7.46 6.01 -6.98
CA SER A 102 -8.73 6.44 -6.40
C SER A 102 -9.52 5.32 -5.72
N ALA A 103 -9.34 4.07 -6.15
CA ALA A 103 -9.99 2.89 -5.59
C ALA A 103 -9.25 1.60 -6.01
N GLY A 104 -9.53 0.50 -5.32
CA GLY A 104 -8.93 -0.81 -5.58
C GLY A 104 -7.81 -1.14 -4.60
N ARG A 105 -7.00 -2.14 -4.92
CA ARG A 105 -5.97 -2.66 -4.03
C ARG A 105 -4.70 -3.03 -4.77
N ILE A 106 -3.55 -2.70 -4.18
CA ILE A 106 -2.23 -3.12 -4.67
C ILE A 106 -1.51 -3.85 -3.54
N VAL A 107 -1.05 -5.07 -3.80
CA VAL A 107 -0.28 -5.91 -2.86
C VAL A 107 1.08 -6.22 -3.47
N ILE A 108 2.15 -5.91 -2.74
CA ILE A 108 3.54 -6.10 -3.18
C ILE A 108 4.22 -7.09 -2.23
N HIS A 109 4.55 -8.30 -2.72
CA HIS A 109 5.34 -9.31 -2.00
C HIS A 109 6.85 -9.02 -2.12
N GLY A 110 7.23 -7.81 -1.70
CA GLY A 110 8.60 -7.31 -1.76
C GLY A 110 8.66 -5.85 -1.35
N SER A 111 9.65 -5.14 -1.86
CA SER A 111 9.85 -3.72 -1.61
C SER A 111 9.44 -2.88 -2.82
N VAL A 112 9.18 -1.60 -2.60
CA VAL A 112 8.89 -0.63 -3.65
C VAL A 112 9.95 0.47 -3.67
N GLY A 113 10.12 1.10 -4.83
CA GLY A 113 10.94 2.29 -5.01
C GLY A 113 10.30 3.54 -4.41
N ASP A 114 10.61 4.68 -5.01
CA ASP A 114 10.21 5.99 -4.51
C ASP A 114 8.76 6.34 -4.86
N ALA A 115 8.17 7.27 -4.09
CA ALA A 115 6.86 7.87 -4.32
C ALA A 115 5.69 6.88 -4.41
N ALA A 116 5.75 5.72 -3.74
CA ALA A 116 4.59 4.84 -3.63
C ALA A 116 3.41 5.56 -2.97
N GLY A 117 2.19 5.46 -3.54
CA GLY A 117 1.01 6.18 -3.10
C GLY A 117 1.05 7.70 -3.33
N TYR A 118 1.86 8.17 -4.30
CA TYR A 118 1.90 9.60 -4.67
C TYR A 118 0.49 10.10 -5.01
N ALA A 119 0.11 11.20 -4.38
CA ALA A 119 -1.18 11.87 -4.61
C ALA A 119 -2.43 10.95 -4.56
N MET A 120 -2.33 9.79 -3.91
CA MET A 120 -3.39 8.81 -3.76
C MET A 120 -4.64 9.43 -3.12
N ARG A 121 -5.84 9.11 -3.64
CA ARG A 121 -7.14 9.67 -3.22
C ARG A 121 -8.05 8.65 -2.54
N GLY A 122 -7.78 7.36 -2.71
CA GLY A 122 -8.53 6.23 -2.16
C GLY A 122 -7.86 4.92 -2.50
N GLY A 123 -8.44 3.81 -2.06
CA GLY A 123 -7.89 2.47 -2.22
C GLY A 123 -6.79 2.13 -1.21
N GLU A 124 -6.19 0.98 -1.36
CA GLU A 124 -5.27 0.39 -0.38
C GLU A 124 -4.00 -0.12 -1.06
N ILE A 125 -2.84 0.20 -0.50
CA ILE A 125 -1.54 -0.35 -0.92
C ILE A 125 -0.92 -1.07 0.28
N TYR A 126 -0.56 -2.34 0.11
CA TYR A 126 0.12 -3.17 1.09
C TYR A 126 1.49 -3.59 0.57
N ILE A 127 2.56 -3.26 1.28
CA ILE A 127 3.94 -3.53 0.92
C ILE A 127 4.54 -4.43 1.99
N GLU A 128 4.95 -5.65 1.63
CA GLU A 128 5.57 -6.59 2.58
C GLU A 128 6.91 -6.08 3.11
N GLY A 129 7.73 -5.54 2.22
CA GLY A 129 9.07 -5.03 2.51
C GLY A 129 9.12 -3.53 2.80
N ASN A 130 10.11 -2.87 2.22
CA ASN A 130 10.39 -1.46 2.43
C ASN A 130 9.78 -0.59 1.33
N ALA A 131 9.50 0.67 1.67
CA ALA A 131 9.20 1.72 0.70
C ALA A 131 10.37 2.72 0.60
N GLY A 132 10.59 3.25 -0.59
CA GLY A 132 11.62 4.24 -0.86
C GLY A 132 11.27 5.64 -0.37
N TYR A 133 11.82 6.61 -1.05
CA TYR A 133 11.72 8.03 -0.77
C TYR A 133 10.31 8.56 -1.09
N ARG A 134 9.78 9.50 -0.29
CA ARG A 134 8.48 10.17 -0.53
C ARG A 134 7.27 9.25 -0.67
N ALA A 135 7.25 8.11 0.02
CA ALA A 135 6.04 7.30 0.06
C ALA A 135 4.89 8.09 0.72
N GLY A 136 3.68 8.00 0.15
CA GLY A 136 2.50 8.72 0.62
C GLY A 136 2.50 10.25 0.44
N ILE A 137 3.45 10.79 -0.36
CA ILE A 137 3.48 12.23 -0.64
C ILE A 137 2.18 12.71 -1.29
N HIS A 138 1.63 13.86 -0.82
CA HIS A 138 0.38 14.45 -1.28
C HIS A 138 -0.85 13.53 -1.19
N MET A 139 -0.82 12.46 -0.38
CA MET A 139 -2.01 11.65 -0.11
C MET A 139 -3.13 12.54 0.45
N LYS A 140 -4.35 12.38 -0.08
CA LYS A 140 -5.51 13.17 0.34
C LYS A 140 -6.78 12.34 0.27
N ALA A 141 -7.54 12.24 1.35
CA ALA A 141 -8.89 11.68 1.32
C ALA A 141 -9.81 12.53 0.44
N TYR A 142 -10.71 11.88 -0.26
CA TYR A 142 -11.70 12.55 -1.11
C TYR A 142 -13.09 11.94 -0.88
N GLN A 143 -14.00 12.74 -0.36
CA GLN A 143 -15.32 12.29 0.06
C GLN A 143 -15.20 11.11 1.04
N GLU A 144 -15.88 10.01 0.76
CA GLU A 144 -15.82 8.77 1.55
C GLU A 144 -14.58 7.90 1.25
N HIS A 145 -13.79 8.28 0.25
CA HIS A 145 -12.60 7.54 -0.15
C HIS A 145 -11.42 7.93 0.74
N LYS A 146 -10.93 6.94 1.50
CA LYS A 146 -9.77 7.08 2.38
C LYS A 146 -8.60 6.29 1.80
N PRO A 147 -7.53 6.94 1.34
CA PRO A 147 -6.35 6.22 0.89
C PRO A 147 -5.60 5.60 2.07
N VAL A 148 -5.12 4.37 1.90
CA VAL A 148 -4.38 3.63 2.93
C VAL A 148 -3.10 3.06 2.34
N LEU A 149 -1.98 3.30 3.02
CA LEU A 149 -0.68 2.75 2.70
C LEU A 149 -0.12 2.01 3.92
N VAL A 150 0.10 0.69 3.80
CA VAL A 150 0.70 -0.12 4.87
C VAL A 150 2.05 -0.63 4.40
N ILE A 151 3.10 -0.33 5.17
CA ILE A 151 4.49 -0.68 4.90
C ILE A 151 4.97 -1.64 5.99
N GLY A 152 5.34 -2.87 5.61
CA GLY A 152 5.79 -3.89 6.53
C GLY A 152 7.18 -3.62 7.12
N GLY A 153 8.10 -3.16 6.30
CA GLY A 153 9.45 -2.80 6.68
C GLY A 153 9.58 -1.35 7.12
N ARG A 154 10.55 -0.67 6.56
CA ARG A 154 10.86 0.74 6.80
C ARG A 154 10.46 1.63 5.62
N ALA A 155 10.30 2.92 5.87
CA ALA A 155 10.12 3.92 4.83
C ALA A 155 11.37 4.79 4.64
N GLY A 156 11.55 5.30 3.44
CA GLY A 156 12.59 6.29 3.12
C GLY A 156 12.30 7.68 3.71
N SER A 157 13.10 8.67 3.29
CA SER A 157 12.92 10.06 3.73
C SER A 157 11.68 10.70 3.11
N PHE A 158 11.17 11.75 3.76
CA PHE A 158 9.98 12.51 3.37
C PHE A 158 8.69 11.66 3.29
N LEU A 159 8.57 10.64 4.15
CA LEU A 159 7.34 9.86 4.27
C LEU A 159 6.16 10.78 4.61
N GLY A 160 5.07 10.70 3.83
CA GLY A 160 3.87 11.51 4.04
C GLY A 160 4.08 13.01 3.87
N GLU A 161 5.05 13.43 3.04
CA GLU A 161 5.27 14.84 2.73
C GLU A 161 4.00 15.45 2.13
N TYR A 162 3.51 16.57 2.68
CA TYR A 162 2.25 17.23 2.31
C TYR A 162 1.01 16.32 2.37
N GLN A 163 1.02 15.31 3.24
CA GLN A 163 -0.18 14.50 3.47
C GLN A 163 -1.35 15.38 3.94
N ALA A 164 -2.49 15.28 3.25
CA ALA A 164 -3.70 16.04 3.50
C ALA A 164 -4.89 15.17 3.93
N GLY A 165 -4.69 13.86 4.04
CA GLY A 165 -5.71 12.87 4.43
C GLY A 165 -5.23 11.45 4.27
N GLY A 166 -6.07 10.49 4.65
CA GLY A 166 -5.74 9.07 4.59
C GLY A 166 -4.89 8.57 5.75
N LEU A 167 -4.45 7.33 5.63
CA LEU A 167 -3.73 6.60 6.67
C LEU A 167 -2.43 6.00 6.10
N ILE A 168 -1.31 6.24 6.78
CA ILE A 168 -0.05 5.56 6.53
C ILE A 168 0.30 4.75 7.77
N VAL A 169 0.60 3.45 7.63
CA VAL A 169 1.02 2.56 8.72
C VAL A 169 2.39 1.97 8.39
N VAL A 170 3.35 2.12 9.30
CA VAL A 170 4.68 1.51 9.19
C VAL A 170 4.86 0.50 10.31
N LEU A 171 4.99 -0.78 9.95
CA LEU A 171 5.02 -1.89 10.90
C LEU A 171 6.41 -2.22 11.42
N SER A 172 7.47 -1.75 10.76
CA SER A 172 8.86 -1.90 11.23
C SER A 172 9.28 -3.36 11.48
N LEU A 173 8.82 -4.30 10.64
CA LEU A 173 9.06 -5.74 10.85
C LEU A 173 10.50 -6.16 10.57
N HIS A 174 11.16 -5.49 9.61
CA HIS A 174 12.50 -5.86 9.11
C HIS A 174 13.36 -4.61 8.95
N THR A 175 13.83 -4.05 10.06
CA THR A 175 14.63 -2.81 10.04
C THR A 175 16.14 -3.04 9.98
N ASP A 176 16.62 -4.26 10.30
CA ASP A 176 18.05 -4.61 10.37
C ASP A 176 18.86 -3.60 11.20
N GLY A 177 18.29 -3.11 12.31
CA GLY A 177 18.89 -2.10 13.19
C GLY A 177 18.91 -0.67 12.61
N ARG A 178 18.33 -0.45 11.42
CA ARG A 178 18.19 0.87 10.81
C ARG A 178 16.94 1.59 11.33
N PRO A 179 16.88 2.94 11.31
CA PRO A 179 15.67 3.68 11.66
C PRO A 179 14.46 3.25 10.81
N VAL A 180 13.28 3.23 11.44
CA VAL A 180 12.01 2.83 10.80
C VAL A 180 11.61 3.76 9.67
N VAL A 181 12.08 5.02 9.69
CA VAL A 181 11.87 6.01 8.65
C VAL A 181 13.15 6.82 8.44
N GLY A 182 13.32 7.35 7.23
CA GLY A 182 14.41 8.26 6.89
C GLY A 182 14.19 9.67 7.44
N TYR A 183 14.88 10.63 6.85
CA TYR A 183 14.84 12.04 7.30
C TYR A 183 13.54 12.73 6.88
N PHE A 184 13.13 13.73 7.67
CA PHE A 184 12.05 14.69 7.36
C PHE A 184 10.67 14.04 7.11
N PRO A 185 10.22 13.02 7.89
CA PRO A 185 8.86 12.52 7.76
C PRO A 185 7.86 13.61 8.12
N CYS A 186 6.65 13.54 7.57
CA CYS A 186 5.54 14.47 7.83
C CYS A 186 5.79 15.93 7.45
N THR A 187 6.80 16.24 6.64
CA THR A 187 7.04 17.62 6.19
C THR A 187 5.79 18.18 5.50
N GLY A 188 5.26 19.30 5.99
CA GLY A 188 4.07 19.94 5.42
C GLY A 188 2.76 19.14 5.61
N MET A 189 2.75 18.10 6.44
CA MET A 189 1.53 17.34 6.75
C MET A 189 0.46 18.26 7.36
N HIS A 190 -0.75 18.20 6.83
CA HIS A 190 -1.88 19.05 7.26
C HIS A 190 -3.22 18.31 7.32
N GLY A 191 -3.21 16.98 7.18
CA GLY A 191 -4.36 16.12 7.34
C GLY A 191 -3.96 14.65 7.34
N GLY A 192 -4.90 13.77 7.67
CA GLY A 192 -4.65 12.35 7.77
C GLY A 192 -3.95 11.93 9.05
N LYS A 193 -3.50 10.69 9.06
CA LYS A 193 -2.87 10.04 10.21
C LYS A 193 -1.69 9.19 9.75
N MET A 194 -0.59 9.24 10.49
CA MET A 194 0.54 8.33 10.32
C MET A 194 0.71 7.51 11.60
N VAL A 195 0.94 6.21 11.45
CA VAL A 195 1.04 5.25 12.55
C VAL A 195 2.33 4.48 12.40
N PHE A 196 3.12 4.45 13.46
CA PHE A 196 4.31 3.64 13.56
C PHE A 196 4.11 2.55 14.63
N ARG A 197 4.48 1.32 14.33
CA ARG A 197 4.60 0.29 15.34
C ARG A 197 5.88 0.54 16.15
N GLY A 198 5.75 0.63 17.47
CA GLY A 198 6.84 0.91 18.41
C GLY A 198 6.97 2.38 18.79
N ASP A 199 8.03 2.65 19.51
CA ASP A 199 8.43 4.00 19.95
C ASP A 199 9.26 4.69 18.86
N VAL A 200 8.87 5.90 18.49
CA VAL A 200 9.56 6.76 17.51
C VAL A 200 9.94 8.11 18.11
N SER A 201 10.05 8.21 19.43
CA SER A 201 10.40 9.45 20.15
C SER A 201 11.77 10.02 19.74
N ASN A 202 12.65 9.18 19.20
CA ASN A 202 13.97 9.56 18.69
C ASN A 202 13.93 10.15 17.28
N ILE A 203 12.77 10.17 16.62
CA ILE A 203 12.63 10.73 15.27
C ILE A 203 12.28 12.21 15.36
N PRO A 204 13.03 13.10 14.71
CA PRO A 204 12.74 14.52 14.72
C PRO A 204 11.57 14.80 13.77
N PHE A 205 10.35 14.84 14.31
CA PHE A 205 9.16 15.28 13.56
C PHE A 205 9.13 16.81 13.47
N PRO A 206 8.53 17.37 12.39
CA PRO A 206 8.38 18.81 12.26
C PRO A 206 7.37 19.38 13.28
N PRO A 207 7.49 20.66 13.67
CA PRO A 207 6.70 21.25 14.77
C PRO A 207 5.20 21.32 14.50
N GLN A 208 4.75 21.16 13.25
CA GLN A 208 3.32 21.20 12.89
C GLN A 208 2.59 19.88 13.09
N VAL A 209 3.25 18.86 13.67
CA VAL A 209 2.59 17.58 13.98
C VAL A 209 2.79 17.22 15.44
N THR A 210 1.82 16.50 16.00
CA THR A 210 1.88 15.93 17.34
C THR A 210 2.15 14.43 17.25
N SER A 211 3.08 13.94 18.07
CA SER A 211 3.39 12.52 18.27
C SER A 211 2.87 12.08 19.62
N ARG A 212 2.11 10.99 19.67
CA ARG A 212 1.58 10.43 20.91
C ARG A 212 1.36 8.92 20.82
N PRO A 213 1.30 8.19 21.94
CA PRO A 213 0.84 6.80 21.95
C PRO A 213 -0.55 6.68 21.32
N ALA A 214 -0.80 5.54 20.65
CA ALA A 214 -2.11 5.24 20.10
C ALA A 214 -3.14 5.02 21.22
N THR A 215 -4.33 5.59 21.05
CA THR A 215 -5.51 5.33 21.88
C THR A 215 -6.27 4.11 21.39
N GLU A 216 -7.27 3.64 22.14
CA GLU A 216 -8.18 2.58 21.71
C GLU A 216 -8.95 2.96 20.42
N GLU A 217 -9.33 4.23 20.27
CA GLU A 217 -9.97 4.74 19.07
C GLU A 217 -9.03 4.69 17.87
N ASP A 218 -7.77 5.09 18.04
CA ASP A 218 -6.76 4.96 16.98
C ASP A 218 -6.56 3.49 16.59
N MET A 219 -6.46 2.61 17.58
CA MET A 219 -6.35 1.17 17.33
C MET A 219 -7.56 0.64 16.57
N ALA A 220 -8.78 1.03 16.92
CA ALA A 220 -9.99 0.63 16.21
C ALA A 220 -9.98 1.09 14.74
N GLU A 221 -9.38 2.25 14.45
CA GLU A 221 -9.28 2.80 13.10
C GLU A 221 -8.28 2.02 12.22
N PHE A 222 -7.07 1.72 12.73
CA PHE A 222 -6.04 1.11 11.89
C PHE A 222 -5.90 -0.41 12.01
N ALA A 223 -6.38 -1.04 13.09
CA ALA A 223 -6.29 -2.49 13.29
C ALA A 223 -6.88 -3.32 12.13
N PRO A 224 -7.99 -2.94 11.49
CA PRO A 224 -8.48 -3.66 10.32
C PRO A 224 -7.44 -3.80 9.20
N TYR A 225 -6.67 -2.74 8.94
CA TYR A 225 -5.61 -2.75 7.91
C TYR A 225 -4.39 -3.56 8.33
N VAL A 226 -4.05 -3.57 9.62
CA VAL A 226 -3.00 -4.46 10.15
C VAL A 226 -3.43 -5.93 10.05
N ARG A 227 -4.69 -6.26 10.37
CA ARG A 227 -5.24 -7.61 10.19
C ARG A 227 -5.22 -8.04 8.72
N GLU A 228 -5.61 -7.15 7.81
CA GLU A 228 -5.56 -7.44 6.38
C GLU A 228 -4.11 -7.62 5.89
N TYR A 229 -3.17 -6.79 6.35
CA TYR A 229 -1.75 -6.98 6.10
C TYR A 229 -1.28 -8.37 6.55
N CYS A 230 -1.61 -8.77 7.78
CA CYS A 230 -1.26 -10.09 8.30
C CYS A 230 -1.88 -11.23 7.49
N ARG A 231 -3.11 -11.09 7.05
CA ARG A 231 -3.79 -12.06 6.18
C ARG A 231 -3.07 -12.22 4.83
N LEU A 232 -2.65 -11.11 4.24
CA LEU A 232 -1.96 -11.07 2.93
C LEU A 232 -0.58 -11.72 3.00
N PHE A 233 0.17 -11.46 4.09
CA PHE A 233 1.56 -11.89 4.24
C PHE A 233 1.75 -13.04 5.25
N HIS A 234 0.66 -13.71 5.64
CA HIS A 234 0.67 -14.91 6.49
C HIS A 234 1.30 -14.72 7.87
N LEU A 235 1.02 -13.58 8.51
CA LEU A 235 1.46 -13.26 9.87
C LEU A 235 0.34 -13.43 10.88
N ASP A 236 0.69 -13.49 12.17
CA ASP A 236 -0.28 -13.48 13.27
C ASP A 236 -0.68 -12.04 13.63
N PRO A 237 -1.93 -11.61 13.38
CA PRO A 237 -2.37 -10.27 13.70
C PRO A 237 -2.41 -9.98 15.19
N GLU A 238 -2.68 -10.98 16.03
CA GLU A 238 -2.75 -10.78 17.48
C GLU A 238 -1.37 -10.50 18.07
N GLN A 239 -0.32 -11.06 17.47
CA GLN A 239 1.04 -10.74 17.87
C GLN A 239 1.38 -9.26 17.56
N LEU A 240 1.08 -8.79 16.35
CA LEU A 240 1.39 -7.43 15.95
C LEU A 240 0.54 -6.40 16.72
N LEU A 241 -0.74 -6.66 16.90
CA LEU A 241 -1.66 -5.72 17.55
C LEU A 241 -1.48 -5.58 19.07
N ARG A 242 -0.71 -6.47 19.71
CA ARG A 242 -0.30 -6.32 21.12
C ARG A 242 0.81 -5.32 21.36
N ASP A 243 1.55 -4.98 20.30
CA ASP A 243 2.66 -4.04 20.41
C ASP A 243 2.16 -2.61 20.63
N ALA A 244 3.03 -1.77 21.16
CA ALA A 244 2.77 -0.35 21.26
C ALA A 244 2.81 0.30 19.88
N TYR A 245 1.96 1.30 19.66
CA TYR A 245 1.95 2.12 18.45
C TYR A 245 2.05 3.59 18.79
N THR A 246 2.73 4.33 17.94
CA THR A 246 2.81 5.80 18.02
C THR A 246 2.03 6.39 16.85
N VAL A 247 1.17 7.36 17.16
CA VAL A 247 0.33 8.06 16.17
C VAL A 247 0.83 9.48 15.99
N ILE A 248 0.94 9.88 14.73
CA ILE A 248 1.30 11.24 14.32
C ILE A 248 0.10 11.87 13.63
N THR A 249 -0.27 13.06 14.09
CA THR A 249 -1.35 13.86 13.50
C THR A 249 -0.91 15.32 13.36
N PRO A 250 -1.43 16.06 12.36
CA PRO A 250 -1.13 17.49 12.27
C PRO A 250 -1.84 18.27 13.38
N ASP A 251 -1.19 19.31 13.90
CA ASP A 251 -1.75 20.23 14.90
C ASP A 251 -2.82 21.15 14.32
N SER A 252 -2.75 21.40 13.02
CA SER A 252 -3.65 22.33 12.33
C SER A 252 -3.98 21.82 10.93
N LYS A 253 -5.23 21.99 10.52
CA LYS A 253 -5.67 21.72 9.13
C LYS A 253 -5.19 22.79 8.14
N ASN A 254 -4.64 23.88 8.62
CA ASN A 254 -4.11 24.97 7.78
C ASN A 254 -2.67 25.31 8.15
N PRO A 255 -1.67 24.55 7.68
CA PRO A 255 -0.26 24.79 7.97
C PRO A 255 0.27 26.10 7.39
N TYR A 256 -0.45 26.69 6.47
CA TYR A 256 -0.09 27.95 5.80
C TYR A 256 -0.81 29.16 6.38
N GLN A 257 -1.54 29.02 7.50
CA GLN A 257 -2.29 30.12 8.12
C GLN A 257 -1.42 31.38 8.37
N GLN A 258 -0.15 31.19 8.71
CA GLN A 258 0.80 32.29 8.92
C GLN A 258 1.21 33.02 7.63
N MET A 259 0.96 32.42 6.46
CA MET A 259 1.29 33.00 5.15
C MET A 259 0.14 33.82 4.57
N TYR A 260 -1.05 33.69 5.14
CA TYR A 260 -2.24 34.48 4.74
C TYR A 260 -2.42 35.59 5.72
N VAL A 261 -2.12 36.81 5.29
CA VAL A 261 -2.47 38.03 6.04
C VAL A 261 -3.99 38.16 5.97
N ALA A 262 -4.65 38.14 7.12
CA ALA A 262 -6.08 38.48 7.19
C ALA A 262 -6.24 39.93 6.78
N ASN A 263 -6.93 40.21 5.68
CA ASN A 263 -7.37 41.55 5.28
C ASN A 263 -8.60 41.91 6.08
#